data_fafd6007cd81dc1325bbc8c24631500d
#
_entry.id   fafd6007cd81dc1325bbc8c24631500d
#
_cell.length_a   1.000
_cell.length_b   1.000
_cell.length_c   1.000
_cell.angle_alpha   90.00
_cell.angle_beta   90.00
_cell.angle_gamma   90.00
#
_symmetry.space_group_name_H-M   'P 1'
#
loop_
_entity.id
_entity.type
_entity.pdbx_description
1 polymer ?
#
loop_
_entity_poly.entity_id
_entity_poly.type
_entity_poly.pdbx_seq_one_letter_code
_entity_poly.pdbx_strand_id
1 'polypeptide(L)'
;MKTIEKTTLIGQRINKLDAPQKASGKTRYVHDLNLPGQLIGMILRSSRLHARIVRIDTSRARALPGVHAVLTAADVPGRHVFGVIP
;
A
#
# COMPACT_ATOMS: atom_id res chain seq x y z
N MET A 1 -26.44 27.48 37.14
CA MET A 1 -26.37 26.31 36.25
C MET A 1 -26.24 26.79 34.81
N LYS A 2 -25.17 26.48 34.15
CA LYS A 2 -25.04 26.88 32.72
C LYS A 2 -26.01 26.07 31.89
N THR A 3 -26.87 26.76 31.16
CA THR A 3 -27.75 26.10 30.17
C THR A 3 -26.87 25.57 29.05
N ILE A 4 -26.92 24.26 28.80
CA ILE A 4 -26.22 23.67 27.67
C ILE A 4 -26.96 24.12 26.41
N GLU A 5 -26.30 24.91 25.58
CA GLU A 5 -26.89 25.28 24.29
C GLU A 5 -27.16 24.02 23.47
N LYS A 6 -28.36 23.94 22.93
CA LYS A 6 -28.77 22.84 22.09
C LYS A 6 -27.99 22.88 20.79
N THR A 7 -26.96 22.05 20.69
CA THR A 7 -26.17 21.98 19.46
C THR A 7 -26.92 21.19 18.38
N THR A 8 -26.70 21.53 17.13
CA THR A 8 -27.29 20.84 15.97
C THR A 8 -26.60 19.53 15.65
N LEU A 9 -25.48 19.24 16.31
CA LEU A 9 -24.63 18.07 16.02
C LEU A 9 -24.68 17.00 17.10
N ILE A 10 -24.63 17.42 18.36
CA ILE A 10 -24.60 16.47 19.50
C ILE A 10 -25.97 15.87 19.69
N GLY A 11 -26.04 14.54 19.80
CA GLY A 11 -27.27 13.80 19.96
C GLY A 11 -28.08 13.62 18.67
N GLN A 12 -27.57 14.07 17.54
CA GLN A 12 -28.19 13.89 16.23
C GLN A 12 -27.58 12.73 15.48
N ARG A 13 -28.39 12.05 14.70
CA ARG A 13 -27.90 11.03 13.77
C ARG A 13 -27.44 11.70 12.49
N ILE A 14 -26.12 11.84 12.36
CA ILE A 14 -25.51 12.48 11.20
C ILE A 14 -24.72 11.43 10.43
N ASN A 15 -24.96 11.36 9.13
CA ASN A 15 -24.19 10.49 8.26
C ASN A 15 -22.78 11.03 8.06
N LYS A 16 -21.80 10.13 7.92
CA LYS A 16 -20.44 10.51 7.51
C LYS A 16 -20.49 11.18 6.13
N LEU A 17 -19.68 12.22 5.95
CA LEU A 17 -19.65 12.97 4.68
C LEU A 17 -19.28 12.10 3.49
N ASP A 18 -18.40 11.11 3.69
CA ASP A 18 -17.88 10.22 2.67
C ASP A 18 -18.62 8.87 2.56
N ALA A 19 -19.61 8.63 3.44
CA ALA A 19 -20.31 7.35 3.49
C ALA A 19 -21.07 7.00 2.19
N PRO A 20 -21.82 7.93 1.55
CA PRO A 20 -22.51 7.64 0.30
C PRO A 20 -21.56 7.25 -0.83
N GLN A 21 -20.43 7.88 -0.93
CA GLN A 21 -19.43 7.60 -1.96
C GLN A 21 -18.78 6.23 -1.74
N LYS A 22 -18.46 5.89 -0.49
CA LYS A 22 -17.91 4.58 -0.13
C LYS A 22 -18.92 3.46 -0.35
N ALA A 23 -20.16 3.65 0.06
CA ALA A 23 -21.23 2.66 -0.08
C ALA A 23 -21.58 2.39 -1.56
N SER A 24 -21.51 3.41 -2.41
CA SER A 24 -21.80 3.30 -3.85
C SER A 24 -20.62 2.85 -4.69
N GLY A 25 -19.43 2.70 -4.12
CA GLY A 25 -18.22 2.34 -4.83
C GLY A 25 -17.60 3.48 -5.65
N LYS A 26 -18.02 4.71 -5.43
CA LYS A 26 -17.49 5.90 -6.15
C LYS A 26 -16.17 6.39 -5.58
N THR A 27 -15.88 6.06 -4.31
CA THR A 27 -14.62 6.45 -3.69
C THR A 27 -13.45 5.75 -4.37
N ARG A 28 -12.45 6.53 -4.76
CA ARG A 28 -11.22 6.02 -5.36
C ARG A 28 -10.14 5.88 -4.29
N TYR A 29 -9.65 4.67 -4.14
CA TYR A 29 -8.50 4.35 -3.28
C TYR A 29 -7.23 4.28 -4.12
N VAL A 30 -6.09 4.11 -3.47
CA VAL A 30 -4.79 4.01 -4.16
C VAL A 30 -4.77 2.86 -5.17
N HIS A 31 -5.40 1.74 -4.86
CA HIS A 31 -5.52 0.59 -5.77
C HIS A 31 -6.35 0.86 -7.02
N ASP A 32 -7.23 1.85 -6.97
CA ASP A 32 -8.10 2.22 -8.11
C ASP A 32 -7.41 3.20 -9.06
N LEU A 33 -6.23 3.68 -8.71
CA LEU A 33 -5.46 4.58 -9.57
C LEU A 33 -4.83 3.79 -10.71
N ASN A 34 -5.13 4.21 -11.92
CA ASN A 34 -4.57 3.62 -13.13
C ASN A 34 -4.06 4.75 -14.03
N LEU A 35 -2.75 4.91 -14.05
CA LEU A 35 -2.08 5.96 -14.82
C LEU A 35 -1.51 5.37 -16.11
N PRO A 36 -1.53 6.12 -17.24
CA PRO A 36 -0.88 5.68 -18.46
C PRO A 36 0.60 5.39 -18.23
N GLY A 37 1.06 4.23 -18.70
CA GLY A 37 2.45 3.83 -18.55
C GLY A 37 2.85 3.35 -17.15
N GLN A 38 1.91 3.20 -16.22
CA GLN A 38 2.24 2.67 -14.90
C GLN A 38 2.72 1.22 -14.98
N LEU A 39 3.62 0.87 -14.07
CA LEU A 39 4.14 -0.48 -13.93
C LEU A 39 3.46 -1.17 -12.75
N ILE A 40 3.40 -2.49 -12.82
CA ILE A 40 2.90 -3.33 -11.73
C ILE A 40 4.09 -3.93 -11.00
N GLY A 41 4.15 -3.71 -9.69
CA GLY A 41 5.15 -4.33 -8.83
C GLY A 41 4.69 -5.69 -8.34
N MET A 42 5.58 -6.67 -8.40
CA MET A 42 5.37 -7.99 -7.83
C MET A 42 6.52 -8.35 -6.90
N ILE A 43 6.19 -8.98 -5.80
CA ILE A 43 7.18 -9.40 -4.81
C ILE A 43 7.32 -10.90 -4.85
N LEU A 44 8.55 -11.39 -5.08
CA LEU A 44 8.88 -12.78 -4.89
C LEU A 44 9.26 -13.01 -3.42
N ARG A 45 8.48 -13.81 -2.74
CA ARG A 45 8.70 -14.15 -1.33
C ARG A 45 9.43 -15.46 -1.18
N SER A 46 10.17 -15.61 -0.08
CA SER A 46 10.79 -16.87 0.28
C SER A 46 9.73 -17.92 0.60
N SER A 47 9.96 -19.15 0.17
CA SER A 47 9.19 -20.33 0.60
C SER A 47 9.63 -20.87 1.96
N ARG A 48 10.73 -20.37 2.52
CA ARG A 48 11.28 -20.79 3.80
C ARG A 48 10.99 -19.72 4.87
N LEU A 49 10.63 -20.16 6.06
CA LEU A 49 10.38 -19.26 7.19
C LEU A 49 11.66 -18.58 7.69
N HIS A 50 12.77 -19.31 7.70
CA HIS A 50 14.07 -18.80 8.07
C HIS A 50 15.14 -19.49 7.26
N ALA A 51 15.94 -18.73 6.52
CA ALA A 51 16.99 -19.28 5.68
C ALA A 51 18.01 -18.21 5.34
N ARG A 52 19.24 -18.65 5.07
CA ARG A 52 20.27 -17.77 4.53
C ARG A 52 20.19 -17.75 3.01
N ILE A 53 20.13 -16.56 2.43
CA ILE A 53 20.17 -16.40 0.98
C ILE A 53 21.64 -16.55 0.53
N VAL A 54 21.89 -17.60 -0.22
CA VAL A 54 23.23 -17.88 -0.76
C VAL A 54 23.44 -17.14 -2.09
N ARG A 55 22.41 -17.12 -2.93
CA ARG A 55 22.48 -16.52 -4.25
C ARG A 55 21.10 -16.12 -4.73
N ILE A 56 21.03 -14.99 -5.43
CA ILE A 56 19.84 -14.54 -6.17
C ILE A 56 20.27 -14.36 -7.63
N ASP A 57 19.67 -15.12 -8.53
CA ASP A 57 19.90 -14.99 -9.97
C ASP A 57 18.69 -14.31 -10.62
N THR A 58 18.87 -13.10 -11.08
CA THR A 58 17.82 -12.28 -11.70
C THR A 58 17.87 -12.30 -13.24
N SER A 59 18.83 -13.01 -13.84
CA SER A 59 19.07 -12.96 -15.28
C SER A 59 17.85 -13.37 -16.12
N ARG A 60 17.18 -14.45 -15.72
CA ARG A 60 15.99 -14.94 -16.42
C ARG A 60 14.82 -13.98 -16.28
N ALA A 61 14.63 -13.41 -15.12
CA ALA A 61 13.56 -12.44 -14.87
C ALA A 61 13.77 -11.16 -15.69
N ARG A 62 15.01 -10.66 -15.76
CA ARG A 62 15.35 -9.48 -16.56
C ARG A 62 15.19 -9.71 -18.05
N ALA A 63 15.36 -10.94 -18.51
CA ALA A 63 15.22 -11.31 -19.93
C ALA A 63 13.76 -11.43 -20.39
N LEU A 64 12.79 -11.49 -19.47
CA LEU A 64 11.38 -11.61 -19.86
C LEU A 64 10.87 -10.31 -20.50
N PRO A 65 10.14 -10.44 -21.64
CA PRO A 65 9.48 -9.29 -22.26
C PRO A 65 8.51 -8.62 -21.28
N GLY A 66 8.51 -7.30 -21.24
CA GLY A 66 7.62 -6.53 -20.35
C GLY A 66 8.16 -6.29 -18.95
N VAL A 67 9.27 -6.90 -18.56
CA VAL A 67 9.94 -6.62 -17.29
C VAL A 67 10.83 -5.41 -17.46
N HIS A 68 10.52 -4.32 -16.74
CA HIS A 68 11.29 -3.06 -16.81
C HIS A 68 12.45 -3.04 -15.81
N ALA A 69 12.25 -3.61 -14.64
CA ALA A 69 13.29 -3.67 -13.62
C ALA A 69 13.10 -4.89 -12.71
N VAL A 70 14.22 -5.40 -12.21
CA VAL A 70 14.25 -6.40 -11.14
C VAL A 70 15.17 -5.85 -10.05
N LEU A 71 14.61 -5.62 -8.88
CA LEU A 71 15.30 -4.99 -7.76
C LEU A 71 15.61 -6.02 -6.69
N THR A 72 16.80 -5.92 -6.13
CA THR A 72 17.25 -6.71 -4.99
C THR A 72 17.66 -5.77 -3.85
N ALA A 73 18.03 -6.31 -2.70
CA ALA A 73 18.47 -5.52 -1.56
C ALA A 73 19.66 -4.60 -1.90
N ALA A 74 20.51 -5.00 -2.82
CA ALA A 74 21.65 -4.19 -3.26
C ALA A 74 21.24 -2.89 -3.99
N ASP A 75 20.05 -2.88 -4.58
CA ASP A 75 19.55 -1.73 -5.32
C ASP A 75 18.82 -0.71 -4.41
N VAL A 76 18.60 -1.04 -3.16
CA VAL A 76 17.87 -0.19 -2.20
C VAL A 76 18.86 0.71 -1.47
N PRO A 77 18.78 2.03 -1.63
CA PRO A 77 19.62 2.97 -0.88
C PRO A 77 19.14 3.11 0.57
N GLY A 78 20.05 3.45 1.45
CA GLY A 78 19.75 3.76 2.85
C GLY A 78 19.63 2.54 3.74
N ARG A 79 18.70 2.61 4.71
CA ARG A 79 18.52 1.55 5.71
C ARG A 79 17.81 0.34 5.12
N HIS A 80 18.34 -0.84 5.39
CA HIS A 80 17.75 -2.11 4.97
C HIS A 80 16.89 -2.74 6.07
N VAL A 81 16.96 -2.23 7.28
CA VAL A 81 16.14 -2.68 8.42
C VAL A 81 15.40 -1.47 8.99
N PHE A 82 14.10 -1.59 9.09
CA PHE A 82 13.22 -0.57 9.65
C PHE A 82 11.99 -1.23 10.27
N GLY A 83 11.30 -0.48 11.08
CA GLY A 83 10.09 -0.95 11.76
C GLY A 83 10.07 -0.48 13.22
N VAL A 84 9.04 -0.89 13.93
CA VAL A 84 8.84 -0.52 15.34
C VAL A 84 9.80 -1.27 16.25
N ILE A 85 10.11 -2.51 15.89
CA ILE A 85 11.06 -3.37 16.58
C ILE A 85 12.14 -3.74 15.55
N PRO A 86 13.34 -3.15 15.64
CA PRO A 86 14.44 -3.43 14.72
C PRO A 86 15.03 -4.82 14.92
#